data_856644d9bb526e5759261a7f609c2c44
#
_entry.id   856644d9bb526e5759261a7f609c2c44
#
_cell.length_a   1.000
_cell.length_b   1.000
_cell.length_c   1.000
_cell.angle_alpha   90.00
_cell.angle_beta   90.00
_cell.angle_gamma   90.00
#
_symmetry.space_group_name_H-M   'P 1'
#
loop_
_entity.id
_entity.type
_entity.pdbx_description
1 polymer ?
#
loop_
_entity_poly.entity_id
_entity_poly.type
_entity_poly.pdbx_seq_one_letter_code
_entity_poly.pdbx_strand_id
1 'polypeptide(L)'
;MDDRPVVWDRANRKHIASDHPERGISPKEVDDVLSDPNRIEVHLVDRQAYQVVGRTIAGRWLVVIWIDQLEGRYPIHVRAASQRIIRRLTNEG
;
A
#
# COMPACT_ATOMS: atom_id res chain seq x y z
N MET A 1 6.71 -5.49 12.70
CA MET A 1 6.22 -4.95 11.42
C MET A 1 7.22 -5.31 10.33
N ASP A 2 6.75 -5.62 9.12
CA ASP A 2 7.61 -6.11 8.06
C ASP A 2 8.33 -4.97 7.35
N ASP A 3 9.65 -5.00 7.36
CA ASP A 3 10.50 -3.97 6.77
C ASP A 3 11.34 -4.53 5.60
N ARG A 4 10.97 -5.71 5.09
CA ARG A 4 11.67 -6.26 3.94
C ARG A 4 11.48 -5.35 2.72
N PRO A 5 12.38 -5.45 1.73
CA PRO A 5 12.26 -4.63 0.53
C PRO A 5 10.91 -4.77 -0.15
N VAL A 6 10.49 -3.71 -0.83
CA VAL A 6 9.31 -3.71 -1.70
C VAL A 6 9.78 -4.22 -3.06
N VAL A 7 9.11 -5.24 -3.57
CA VAL A 7 9.50 -5.90 -4.83
C VAL A 7 8.70 -5.33 -5.98
N TRP A 8 9.39 -4.77 -6.97
CA TRP A 8 8.78 -4.25 -8.20
C TRP A 8 9.26 -5.05 -9.39
N ASP A 9 8.34 -5.39 -10.28
CA ASP A 9 8.66 -5.95 -11.60
C ASP A 9 7.79 -5.25 -12.65
N ARG A 10 7.89 -5.70 -13.90
CA ARG A 10 7.11 -5.09 -14.98
C ARG A 10 5.62 -5.24 -14.75
N ALA A 11 5.19 -6.39 -14.25
CA ALA A 11 3.78 -6.73 -14.10
C ALA A 11 3.09 -5.84 -13.05
N ASN A 12 3.63 -5.75 -11.84
CA ASN A 12 2.98 -4.94 -10.81
C ASN A 12 3.16 -3.44 -11.04
N ARG A 13 4.27 -3.00 -11.65
CA ARG A 13 4.42 -1.60 -12.05
C ARG A 13 3.34 -1.20 -13.05
N LYS A 14 3.12 -2.05 -14.06
CA LYS A 14 2.08 -1.81 -15.05
C LYS A 14 0.70 -1.76 -14.43
N HIS A 15 0.40 -2.75 -13.59
CA HIS A 15 -0.91 -2.84 -12.95
C HIS A 15 -1.21 -1.61 -12.08
N ILE A 16 -0.26 -1.19 -11.29
CA ILE A 16 -0.47 -0.08 -10.35
C ILE A 16 -0.42 1.28 -11.05
N ALA A 17 0.53 1.50 -11.95
CA ALA A 17 0.75 2.81 -12.54
C ALA A 17 0.00 3.02 -13.86
N SER A 18 -0.14 1.98 -14.67
CA SER A 18 -0.64 2.12 -16.05
C SER A 18 -2.05 1.62 -16.26
N ASP A 19 -2.47 0.55 -15.58
CA ASP A 19 -3.80 -0.04 -15.79
C ASP A 19 -4.93 0.81 -15.18
N HIS A 20 -4.60 1.64 -14.19
CA HIS A 20 -5.56 2.51 -13.52
C HIS A 20 -5.02 3.94 -13.45
N PRO A 21 -4.79 4.59 -14.61
CA PRO A 21 -4.22 5.94 -14.63
C PRO A 21 -5.13 6.96 -13.93
N GLU A 22 -6.43 6.71 -13.85
CA GLU A 22 -7.39 7.57 -13.15
C GLU A 22 -7.13 7.65 -11.65
N ARG A 23 -6.42 6.69 -11.09
CA ARG A 23 -6.06 6.71 -9.67
C ARG A 23 -4.90 7.65 -9.38
N GLY A 24 -4.07 7.91 -10.39
CA GLY A 24 -2.93 8.82 -10.27
C GLY A 24 -1.94 8.41 -9.19
N ILE A 25 -1.66 7.12 -9.07
CA ILE A 25 -0.77 6.60 -8.03
C ILE A 25 0.47 6.01 -8.68
N SER A 26 1.64 6.38 -8.16
CA SER A 26 2.93 5.91 -8.67
C SER A 26 3.53 4.84 -7.76
N PRO A 27 4.46 4.01 -8.28
CA PRO A 27 5.21 3.07 -7.44
C PRO A 27 5.92 3.73 -6.27
N LYS A 28 6.45 4.94 -6.45
CA LYS A 28 7.11 5.66 -5.36
C LYS A 28 6.15 5.96 -4.22
N GLU A 29 4.91 6.31 -4.52
CA GLU A 29 3.90 6.55 -3.49
C GLU A 29 3.58 5.28 -2.71
N VAL A 30 3.59 4.13 -3.37
CA VAL A 30 3.43 2.84 -2.70
C VAL A 30 4.60 2.58 -1.76
N ASP A 31 5.82 2.85 -2.22
CA ASP A 31 7.01 2.71 -1.38
C ASP A 31 6.92 3.60 -0.14
N ASP A 32 6.44 4.83 -0.31
CA ASP A 32 6.25 5.77 0.80
C ASP A 32 5.32 5.18 1.87
N VAL A 33 4.19 4.62 1.43
CA VAL A 33 3.19 4.05 2.34
C VAL A 33 3.76 2.82 3.07
N LEU A 34 4.45 1.95 2.36
CA LEU A 34 5.03 0.75 2.94
C LEU A 34 6.23 1.05 3.86
N SER A 35 6.73 2.29 3.83
CA SER A 35 7.80 2.76 4.70
C SER A 35 7.31 3.74 5.75
N ASP A 36 6.02 4.08 5.76
CA ASP A 36 5.46 5.00 6.75
C ASP A 36 5.55 4.37 8.15
N PRO A 37 6.25 4.99 9.10
CA PRO A 37 6.39 4.45 10.44
C PRO A 37 5.06 4.34 11.20
N ASN A 38 4.05 5.09 10.77
CA ASN A 38 2.73 5.10 11.39
C ASN A 38 1.70 4.26 10.61
N ARG A 39 2.16 3.49 9.63
CA ARG A 39 1.27 2.65 8.83
C ARG A 39 0.57 1.61 9.69
N ILE A 40 -0.64 1.24 9.29
CA ILE A 40 -1.42 0.21 9.95
C ILE A 40 -1.53 -0.98 9.00
N GLU A 41 -1.10 -2.15 9.47
CA GLU A 41 -1.05 -3.36 8.65
C GLU A 41 -2.00 -4.42 9.22
N VAL A 42 -2.80 -5.01 8.33
CA VAL A 42 -3.73 -6.08 8.67
C VAL A 42 -3.46 -7.28 7.78
N HIS A 43 -3.33 -8.46 8.38
CA HIS A 43 -3.15 -9.70 7.62
C HIS A 43 -4.52 -10.20 7.15
N LEU A 44 -4.70 -10.29 5.83
CA LEU A 44 -5.91 -10.82 5.20
C LEU A 44 -5.72 -12.33 5.02
N VAL A 45 -6.02 -13.09 6.07
CA VAL A 45 -5.72 -14.53 6.15
C VAL A 45 -6.32 -15.31 4.98
N ASP A 46 -7.57 -15.02 4.64
CA ASP A 46 -8.28 -15.73 3.56
C ASP A 46 -7.65 -15.51 2.19
N ARG A 47 -6.96 -14.40 2.00
CA ARG A 47 -6.33 -14.03 0.73
C ARG A 47 -4.82 -14.23 0.75
N GLN A 48 -4.25 -14.61 1.89
CA GLN A 48 -2.81 -14.70 2.09
C GLN A 48 -2.11 -13.42 1.66
N ALA A 49 -2.71 -12.29 2.03
CA ALA A 49 -2.23 -10.97 1.66
C ALA A 49 -2.22 -10.06 2.87
N TYR A 50 -1.60 -8.90 2.73
CA TYR A 50 -1.53 -7.89 3.78
C TYR A 50 -2.09 -6.58 3.25
N GLN A 51 -2.92 -5.93 4.05
CA GLN A 51 -3.46 -4.62 3.73
C GLN A 51 -2.79 -3.58 4.61
N VAL A 52 -2.22 -2.57 3.98
CA VAL A 52 -1.53 -1.49 4.69
C VAL A 52 -2.22 -0.18 4.38
N VAL A 53 -2.54 0.58 5.42
CA VAL A 53 -3.04 1.94 5.28
C VAL A 53 -1.98 2.87 5.84
N GLY A 54 -1.56 3.83 5.03
CA GLY A 54 -0.53 4.77 5.42
C GLY A 54 -0.54 6.02 4.55
N ARG A 55 0.42 6.90 4.80
CA ARG A 55 0.52 8.17 4.10
C ARG A 55 1.77 8.22 3.25
N THR A 56 1.65 8.81 2.07
CA THR A 56 2.82 9.18 1.28
C THR A 56 3.56 10.32 1.96
N ILE A 57 4.77 10.60 1.50
CA ILE A 57 5.56 11.74 2.00
C ILE A 57 4.80 13.05 1.79
N ALA A 58 4.05 13.15 0.69
CA ALA A 58 3.22 14.33 0.40
C ALA A 58 1.93 14.38 1.24
N GLY A 59 1.65 13.38 2.06
CA GLY A 59 0.50 13.38 2.95
C GLY A 59 -0.76 12.72 2.41
N ARG A 60 -0.67 12.02 1.28
CA ARG A 60 -1.81 11.35 0.66
C ARG A 60 -2.04 9.98 1.32
N TRP A 61 -3.27 9.73 1.76
CA TRP A 61 -3.63 8.45 2.37
C TRP A 61 -3.94 7.40 1.32
N LEU A 62 -3.24 6.27 1.37
CA LEU A 62 -3.42 5.16 0.43
C LEU A 62 -3.64 3.85 1.18
N VAL A 63 -4.34 2.93 0.51
CA VAL A 63 -4.45 1.53 0.91
C VAL A 63 -3.65 0.71 -0.07
N VAL A 64 -2.69 -0.05 0.42
CA VAL A 64 -1.83 -0.92 -0.39
C VAL A 64 -2.06 -2.35 0.04
N ILE A 65 -2.23 -3.25 -0.93
CA ILE A 65 -2.29 -4.69 -0.66
C ILE A 65 -1.05 -5.32 -1.26
N TRP A 66 -0.33 -6.10 -0.45
CA TRP A 66 0.86 -6.80 -0.91
C TRP A 66 0.81 -8.26 -0.50
N ILE A 67 1.54 -9.09 -1.22
CA ILE A 67 1.70 -10.50 -0.91
C ILE A 67 3.16 -10.82 -0.62
N ASP A 68 3.35 -11.90 0.10
CA ASP A 68 4.68 -12.36 0.51
C ASP A 68 5.38 -13.02 -0.67
N GLN A 69 6.61 -12.60 -0.92
CA GLN A 69 7.48 -13.25 -1.89
C GLN A 69 8.85 -13.48 -1.27
N LEU A 70 9.63 -14.35 -1.87
CA LEU A 70 10.95 -14.68 -1.34
C LEU A 70 11.82 -13.44 -1.18
N GLU A 71 11.78 -12.52 -2.14
CA GLU A 71 12.59 -11.31 -2.15
C GLU A 71 12.04 -10.22 -1.23
N GLY A 72 10.78 -10.29 -0.82
CA GLY A 72 10.19 -9.28 0.04
C GLY A 72 8.69 -9.10 -0.17
N ARG A 73 8.24 -7.85 -0.03
CA ARG A 73 6.83 -7.47 -0.11
C ARG A 73 6.46 -7.11 -1.54
N TYR A 74 5.54 -7.84 -2.14
CA TYR A 74 5.13 -7.65 -3.54
C TYR A 74 3.77 -6.97 -3.63
N PRO A 75 3.70 -5.66 -3.95
CA PRO A 75 2.43 -4.95 -4.08
C PRO A 75 1.61 -5.47 -5.24
N ILE A 76 0.31 -5.70 -5.01
CA ILE A 76 -0.62 -6.19 -6.04
C ILE A 76 -1.78 -5.24 -6.27
N HIS A 77 -2.03 -4.29 -5.37
CA HIS A 77 -3.16 -3.38 -5.49
C HIS A 77 -2.91 -2.13 -4.67
N VAL A 78 -3.36 -0.99 -5.17
CA VAL A 78 -3.31 0.26 -4.43
C VAL A 78 -4.51 1.13 -4.81
N ARG A 79 -5.04 1.85 -3.84
CA ARG A 79 -6.11 2.82 -4.05
C ARG A 79 -6.04 3.91 -2.99
N ALA A 80 -6.69 5.03 -3.25
CA ALA A 80 -6.84 6.07 -2.25
C ALA A 80 -7.68 5.55 -1.08
N ALA A 81 -7.29 5.87 0.14
CA ALA A 81 -8.08 5.52 1.31
C ALA A 81 -9.36 6.36 1.35
N SER A 82 -10.48 5.73 1.75
CA SER A 82 -11.73 6.45 1.88
C SER A 82 -11.69 7.42 3.07
N GLN A 83 -12.54 8.45 3.04
CA GLN A 83 -12.65 9.38 4.17
C GLN A 83 -13.08 8.65 5.44
N ARG A 84 -13.87 7.61 5.30
CA ARG A 84 -14.31 6.79 6.44
C ARG A 84 -13.12 6.11 7.12
N ILE A 85 -12.21 5.53 6.33
CA ILE A 85 -11.00 4.89 6.84
C ILE A 85 -10.10 5.93 7.50
N ILE A 86 -9.89 7.07 6.85
CA ILE A 86 -9.04 8.15 7.37
C ILE A 86 -9.56 8.63 8.72
N ARG A 87 -10.86 8.89 8.82
CA ARG A 87 -11.46 9.37 10.07
C ARG A 87 -11.31 8.35 11.20
N ARG A 88 -11.52 7.08 10.88
CA ARG A 88 -11.39 6.01 11.88
C ARG A 88 -9.98 5.97 12.45
N LEU A 89 -8.97 6.06 11.60
CA LEU A 89 -7.57 5.99 12.03
C LEU A 89 -7.12 7.24 12.78
N THR A 90 -7.57 8.42 12.37
CA THR A 90 -7.18 9.67 13.01
C THR A 90 -7.90 9.91 14.32
N ASN A 91 -9.14 9.43 14.48
CA ASN A 91 -9.91 9.61 15.71
C ASN A 91 -9.50 8.65 16.81
N GLU A 92 -8.92 7.51 16.47
CA GLU A 92 -8.45 6.53 17.44
C GLU A 92 -7.04 6.80 17.94
N GLY A 93 -6.36 7.73 17.26
CA GLY A 93 -5.03 8.16 17.66
C GLY A 93 -5.10 9.11 18.82
#